data_5c7c204a28093d1d0bb5eaaea8db6064
#
_entry.id   5c7c204a28093d1d0bb5eaaea8db6064
#
_cell.length_a   1.000
_cell.length_b   1.000
_cell.length_c   1.000
_cell.angle_alpha   90.00
_cell.angle_beta   90.00
_cell.angle_gamma   90.00
#
_symmetry.space_group_name_H-M   'P 1'
#
loop_
_entity.id
_entity.type
_entity.pdbx_description
1 polymer ?
#
loop_
_entity_poly.entity_id
_entity_poly.type
_entity_poly.pdbx_seq_one_letter_code
_entity_poly.pdbx_strand_id
1 'polypeptide(L)'
;MENPHSILKKVFGYDGFRPGQEEIVSRLLAGQDVLAVMPTGAGKSICYQVPALLLPGITIVVSPLVSLMKDQVGALVQAGVAAAFLNNSLTDNQKALMLRRAREGWYKIIYVAPERLEMPGFQRFAQEREISMVTVDEAHCISQWGQDFRPSYLRIKAFVDGLPRRPVIGAFTATATAHVRDDIRSCLELKDPYEVTASFDRPNLYFETRRALPSEKPRVLLELVLRERDHAGIIYCSTTRQVDETTRLLQSRGIRAAAYHAKLDPDARRQNQDDFLYDRIQIMVATNAFGMGIDKPNVRFVIHYNMPKDLESYYQEAGRAGRDGEPARCTLLYSGTDVRTIRFFIEKEMEADNGLPADVKAEAARKAEERLKYMTFYSTTPRCLRGFLLSYFGEAAPQKCGNCSNCLLAEQAAEQAEQQAAQARERAAASARRLAGGRRRNADDVPLSEADEALLGALYALRKRLAAKQKVPAYMIFNDATLREMARKKPLSLDELLNITGVGEKKAAHYGRDFLRVIEEMVESRG
;
A
#
# COMPACT_ATOMS: atom_id res chain seq x y z
N MET A 1 -1.33 42.26 4.10
CA MET A 1 -0.55 41.21 4.80
C MET A 1 -0.64 39.93 4.00
N GLU A 2 0.47 39.26 3.81
CA GLU A 2 0.45 37.91 3.21
C GLU A 2 -0.33 36.96 4.13
N ASN A 3 -1.25 36.18 3.57
CA ASN A 3 -2.04 35.20 4.32
C ASN A 3 -1.58 33.77 4.00
N PRO A 4 -1.98 32.75 4.78
CA PRO A 4 -1.54 31.38 4.56
C PRO A 4 -1.81 30.84 3.15
N HIS A 5 -2.96 31.14 2.55
CA HIS A 5 -3.31 30.72 1.19
C HIS A 5 -2.41 31.38 0.14
N SER A 6 -2.06 32.68 0.31
CA SER A 6 -1.16 33.36 -0.62
C SER A 6 0.25 32.76 -0.58
N ILE A 7 0.77 32.42 0.61
CA ILE A 7 2.06 31.72 0.75
C ILE A 7 1.99 30.33 0.14
N LEU A 8 0.92 29.57 0.42
CA LEU A 8 0.72 28.24 -0.12
C LEU A 8 0.77 28.24 -1.66
N LYS A 9 0.08 29.21 -2.29
CA LYS A 9 0.07 29.33 -3.75
C LYS A 9 1.39 29.86 -4.30
N LYS A 10 1.91 30.94 -3.74
CA LYS A 10 3.10 31.65 -4.26
C LYS A 10 4.38 30.83 -4.12
N VAL A 11 4.56 30.17 -2.97
CA VAL A 11 5.81 29.44 -2.62
C VAL A 11 5.72 27.97 -3.01
N PHE A 12 4.60 27.32 -2.72
CA PHE A 12 4.46 25.87 -2.90
C PHE A 12 3.64 25.46 -4.12
N GLY A 13 2.95 26.42 -4.79
CA GLY A 13 2.20 26.16 -6.01
C GLY A 13 0.85 25.47 -5.82
N TYR A 14 0.39 25.28 -4.58
CA TYR A 14 -0.89 24.63 -4.29
C TYR A 14 -2.04 25.63 -4.22
N ASP A 15 -3.21 25.26 -4.77
CA ASP A 15 -4.41 26.10 -4.80
C ASP A 15 -5.16 26.12 -3.45
N GLY A 16 -4.99 25.12 -2.61
CA GLY A 16 -5.65 25.01 -1.32
C GLY A 16 -4.98 24.00 -0.38
N PHE A 17 -5.29 24.13 0.89
CA PHE A 17 -4.86 23.19 1.92
C PHE A 17 -5.60 21.85 1.80
N ARG A 18 -4.92 20.77 2.12
CA ARG A 18 -5.56 19.48 2.31
C ARG A 18 -6.37 19.47 3.62
N PRO A 19 -7.35 18.58 3.78
CA PRO A 19 -8.14 18.49 5.01
C PRO A 19 -7.26 18.44 6.27
N GLY A 20 -7.57 19.29 7.25
CA GLY A 20 -6.86 19.43 8.53
C GLY A 20 -5.59 20.29 8.50
N GLN A 21 -4.99 20.58 7.34
CA GLN A 21 -3.77 21.41 7.28
C GLN A 21 -4.02 22.86 7.67
N GLU A 22 -5.10 23.47 7.18
CA GLU A 22 -5.42 24.88 7.40
C GLU A 22 -5.63 25.19 8.89
N GLU A 23 -6.32 24.30 9.61
CA GLU A 23 -6.54 24.45 11.04
C GLU A 23 -5.22 24.39 11.80
N ILE A 24 -4.33 23.43 11.49
CA ILE A 24 -2.99 23.34 12.08
C ILE A 24 -2.20 24.64 11.86
N VAL A 25 -2.19 25.15 10.63
CA VAL A 25 -1.51 26.40 10.27
C VAL A 25 -2.06 27.58 11.08
N SER A 26 -3.39 27.67 11.19
CA SER A 26 -4.07 28.74 11.91
C SER A 26 -3.75 28.72 13.41
N ARG A 27 -3.73 27.51 14.03
CA ARG A 27 -3.37 27.34 15.46
C ARG A 27 -1.93 27.75 15.74
N LEU A 28 -0.98 27.31 14.92
CA LEU A 28 0.42 27.71 15.06
C LEU A 28 0.61 29.22 14.93
N LEU A 29 -0.08 29.85 13.98
CA LEU A 29 -0.04 31.31 13.80
C LEU A 29 -0.69 32.08 14.96
N ALA A 30 -1.69 31.47 15.61
CA ALA A 30 -2.30 32.00 16.82
C ALA A 30 -1.43 31.80 18.10
N GLY A 31 -0.26 31.14 17.98
CA GLY A 31 0.64 30.87 19.11
C GLY A 31 0.22 29.67 19.96
N GLN A 32 -0.70 28.83 19.48
CA GLN A 32 -1.12 27.61 20.16
C GLN A 32 -0.21 26.44 19.74
N ASP A 33 0.26 25.65 20.72
CA ASP A 33 1.02 24.45 20.45
C ASP A 33 0.16 23.43 19.68
N VAL A 34 0.81 22.59 18.86
CA VAL A 34 0.12 21.59 18.05
C VAL A 34 0.79 20.21 18.21
N LEU A 35 -0.05 19.18 18.35
CA LEU A 35 0.35 17.78 18.20
C LEU A 35 -0.42 17.18 17.02
N ALA A 36 0.26 16.97 15.90
CA ALA A 36 -0.35 16.47 14.67
C ALA A 36 0.17 15.07 14.31
N VAL A 37 -0.72 14.09 14.31
CA VAL A 37 -0.47 12.75 13.77
C VAL A 37 -1.03 12.69 12.36
N MET A 38 -0.16 12.68 11.37
CA MET A 38 -0.54 12.74 9.97
C MET A 38 0.24 11.68 9.17
N PRO A 39 -0.43 10.78 8.43
CA PRO A 39 0.21 9.76 7.63
C PRO A 39 1.26 10.30 6.67
N THR A 40 2.18 9.42 6.24
CA THR A 40 3.14 9.74 5.19
C THR A 40 2.40 10.15 3.91
N GLY A 41 2.81 11.26 3.29
CA GLY A 41 2.13 11.81 2.10
C GLY A 41 0.95 12.75 2.40
N ALA A 42 0.53 12.93 3.66
CA ALA A 42 -0.50 13.90 4.04
C ALA A 42 -0.05 15.38 3.99
N GLY A 43 1.23 15.62 3.72
CA GLY A 43 1.77 16.98 3.59
C GLY A 43 2.10 17.66 4.92
N LYS A 44 2.60 16.90 5.91
CA LYS A 44 3.06 17.43 7.22
C LYS A 44 3.93 18.66 7.11
N SER A 45 4.89 18.68 6.17
CA SER A 45 5.86 19.77 6.04
C SER A 45 5.18 21.11 5.75
N ILE A 46 4.13 21.15 4.96
CA ILE A 46 3.36 22.37 4.65
C ILE A 46 2.76 22.96 5.93
N CYS A 47 2.31 22.12 6.86
CA CYS A 47 1.66 22.57 8.10
C CYS A 47 2.56 23.45 8.98
N TYR A 48 3.89 23.27 8.90
CA TYR A 48 4.83 24.10 9.66
C TYR A 48 5.66 25.04 8.77
N GLN A 49 5.85 24.72 7.50
CA GLN A 49 6.59 25.60 6.59
C GLN A 49 5.81 26.88 6.25
N VAL A 50 4.50 26.79 6.05
CA VAL A 50 3.66 27.97 5.79
C VAL A 50 3.65 28.94 6.98
N PRO A 51 3.35 28.53 8.24
CA PRO A 51 3.44 29.45 9.37
C PRO A 51 4.88 29.94 9.63
N ALA A 52 5.90 29.13 9.39
CA ALA A 52 7.28 29.56 9.49
C ALA A 52 7.60 30.79 8.64
N LEU A 53 7.00 30.92 7.46
CA LEU A 53 7.20 32.05 6.56
C LEU A 53 6.44 33.31 7.00
N LEU A 54 5.37 33.17 7.76
CA LEU A 54 4.51 34.25 8.23
C LEU A 54 4.89 34.78 9.62
N LEU A 55 5.44 33.91 10.48
CA LEU A 55 5.87 34.30 11.83
C LEU A 55 7.08 35.27 11.77
N PRO A 56 7.25 36.19 12.73
CA PRO A 56 8.28 37.23 12.64
C PRO A 56 9.71 36.69 12.73
N GLY A 57 10.01 35.77 13.64
CA GLY A 57 11.33 35.23 13.91
C GLY A 57 11.73 34.04 13.01
N ILE A 58 12.65 33.26 13.51
CA ILE A 58 13.19 32.05 12.87
C ILE A 58 12.41 30.83 13.37
N THR A 59 12.16 29.88 12.48
CA THR A 59 11.64 28.57 12.84
C THR A 59 12.78 27.55 12.87
N ILE A 60 12.91 26.85 13.99
CA ILE A 60 13.81 25.72 14.15
C ILE A 60 13.02 24.42 13.92
N VAL A 61 13.47 23.59 12.99
CA VAL A 61 12.88 22.26 12.72
C VAL A 61 13.84 21.19 13.19
N VAL A 62 13.50 20.53 14.30
CA VAL A 62 14.27 19.39 14.79
C VAL A 62 13.87 18.14 14.02
N SER A 63 14.81 17.51 13.35
CA SER A 63 14.57 16.31 12.53
C SER A 63 15.69 15.27 12.74
N PRO A 64 15.36 13.96 12.74
CA PRO A 64 16.34 12.93 13.10
C PRO A 64 17.26 12.54 11.94
N LEU A 65 17.03 13.04 10.73
CA LEU A 65 17.60 12.50 9.51
C LEU A 65 18.28 13.52 8.63
N VAL A 66 19.56 13.27 8.40
CA VAL A 66 20.42 14.12 7.58
C VAL A 66 19.95 14.23 6.13
N SER A 67 19.51 13.11 5.52
CA SER A 67 19.00 13.06 4.16
C SER A 67 17.72 13.89 4.00
N LEU A 68 16.76 13.69 4.90
CA LEU A 68 15.49 14.43 4.90
C LEU A 68 15.72 15.95 5.02
N MET A 69 16.63 16.36 5.92
CA MET A 69 16.96 17.79 6.06
C MET A 69 17.48 18.38 4.75
N LYS A 70 18.36 17.66 4.04
CA LYS A 70 18.93 18.12 2.75
C LYS A 70 17.85 18.27 1.70
N ASP A 71 16.94 17.29 1.59
CA ASP A 71 15.87 17.28 0.61
C ASP A 71 14.87 18.41 0.89
N GLN A 72 14.45 18.57 2.16
CA GLN A 72 13.54 19.64 2.57
C GLN A 72 14.15 21.03 2.35
N VAL A 73 15.40 21.24 2.76
CA VAL A 73 16.09 22.52 2.55
C VAL A 73 16.33 22.76 1.06
N GLY A 74 16.69 21.75 0.29
CA GLY A 74 16.84 21.85 -1.17
C GLY A 74 15.56 22.31 -1.85
N ALA A 75 14.41 21.70 -1.50
CA ALA A 75 13.10 22.07 -2.02
C ALA A 75 12.70 23.52 -1.62
N LEU A 76 12.93 23.89 -0.37
CA LEU A 76 12.67 25.26 0.11
C LEU A 76 13.52 26.31 -0.63
N VAL A 77 14.82 26.05 -0.81
CA VAL A 77 15.70 26.95 -1.55
C VAL A 77 15.28 27.09 -3.02
N GLN A 78 14.88 25.98 -3.67
CA GLN A 78 14.34 26.04 -5.03
C GLN A 78 13.03 26.84 -5.11
N ALA A 79 12.20 26.79 -4.04
CA ALA A 79 11.01 27.61 -3.92
C ALA A 79 11.27 29.07 -3.52
N GLY A 80 12.55 29.48 -3.43
CA GLY A 80 12.95 30.85 -3.07
C GLY A 80 12.94 31.15 -1.58
N VAL A 81 12.82 30.13 -0.71
CA VAL A 81 12.81 30.28 0.74
C VAL A 81 14.25 30.17 1.28
N ALA A 82 14.66 31.15 2.07
CA ALA A 82 15.95 31.14 2.75
C ALA A 82 15.95 30.11 3.89
N ALA A 83 16.44 28.91 3.63
CA ALA A 83 16.51 27.82 4.57
C ALA A 83 17.94 27.24 4.67
N ALA A 84 18.27 26.64 5.83
CA ALA A 84 19.54 25.97 6.05
C ALA A 84 19.35 24.71 6.91
N PHE A 85 20.41 23.88 6.98
CA PHE A 85 20.44 22.77 7.91
C PHE A 85 21.76 22.74 8.71
N LEU A 86 21.71 22.16 9.90
CA LEU A 86 22.86 21.95 10.79
C LEU A 86 22.87 20.48 11.27
N ASN A 87 23.80 19.71 10.73
CA ASN A 87 23.95 18.29 11.06
C ASN A 87 25.43 17.84 10.98
N ASN A 88 25.68 16.53 11.13
CA ASN A 88 27.03 15.96 11.14
C ASN A 88 27.70 15.89 9.77
N SER A 89 26.98 16.12 8.68
CA SER A 89 27.55 16.08 7.32
C SER A 89 28.27 17.37 6.93
N LEU A 90 28.12 18.46 7.70
CA LEU A 90 28.77 19.74 7.45
C LEU A 90 30.19 19.74 8.03
N THR A 91 31.15 20.30 7.29
CA THR A 91 32.46 20.63 7.83
C THR A 91 32.38 21.76 8.86
N ASP A 92 33.41 21.93 9.69
CA ASP A 92 33.38 22.97 10.73
C ASP A 92 33.33 24.39 10.12
N ASN A 93 33.98 24.61 8.98
CA ASN A 93 33.88 25.88 8.25
C ASN A 93 32.44 26.13 7.74
N GLN A 94 31.78 25.11 7.23
CA GLN A 94 30.38 25.22 6.79
C GLN A 94 29.45 25.50 7.97
N LYS A 95 29.63 24.85 9.12
CA LYS A 95 28.88 25.11 10.36
C LYS A 95 29.07 26.55 10.84
N ALA A 96 30.31 27.02 10.88
CA ALA A 96 30.65 28.40 11.29
C ALA A 96 30.01 29.43 10.35
N LEU A 97 30.07 29.22 9.04
CA LEU A 97 29.46 30.10 8.04
C LEU A 97 27.93 30.12 8.19
N MET A 98 27.31 28.95 8.36
CA MET A 98 25.88 28.82 8.56
C MET A 98 25.42 29.58 9.79
N LEU A 99 26.08 29.39 10.96
CA LEU A 99 25.75 30.10 12.19
C LEU A 99 25.96 31.60 12.10
N ARG A 100 26.99 32.07 11.39
CA ARG A 100 27.19 33.50 11.13
C ARG A 100 26.00 34.08 10.35
N ARG A 101 25.64 33.46 9.22
CA ARG A 101 24.50 33.88 8.41
C ARG A 101 23.19 33.81 9.17
N ALA A 102 23.01 32.81 10.04
CA ALA A 102 21.84 32.70 10.91
C ALA A 102 21.73 33.89 11.88
N ARG A 103 22.85 34.32 12.50
CA ARG A 103 22.91 35.53 13.32
C ARG A 103 22.63 36.82 12.54
N GLU A 104 23.05 36.88 11.29
CA GLU A 104 22.75 38.00 10.39
C GLU A 104 21.28 38.01 9.91
N GLY A 105 20.49 36.97 10.25
CA GLY A 105 19.06 36.88 9.88
C GLY A 105 18.78 36.41 8.46
N TRP A 106 19.73 35.69 7.83
CA TRP A 106 19.58 35.23 6.46
C TRP A 106 18.53 34.14 6.29
N TYR A 107 18.27 33.35 7.35
CA TYR A 107 17.41 32.17 7.26
C TYR A 107 16.09 32.36 7.99
N LYS A 108 15.05 31.88 7.36
CA LYS A 108 13.69 31.85 7.92
C LYS A 108 13.40 30.50 8.60
N ILE A 109 13.97 29.42 8.04
CA ILE A 109 13.81 28.06 8.53
C ILE A 109 15.18 27.40 8.66
N ILE A 110 15.46 26.81 9.83
CA ILE A 110 16.70 26.08 10.08
C ILE A 110 16.36 24.68 10.55
N TYR A 111 16.73 23.68 9.76
CA TYR A 111 16.64 22.27 10.16
C TYR A 111 17.86 21.90 11.00
N VAL A 112 17.65 21.23 12.10
CA VAL A 112 18.71 20.87 13.05
C VAL A 112 18.58 19.41 13.50
N ALA A 113 19.73 18.70 13.54
CA ALA A 113 19.78 17.39 14.19
C ALA A 113 19.72 17.57 15.71
N PRO A 114 18.95 16.73 16.44
CA PRO A 114 18.72 16.91 17.87
C PRO A 114 20.01 16.97 18.69
N GLU A 115 21.07 16.26 18.28
CA GLU A 115 22.38 16.27 18.94
C GLU A 115 23.10 17.63 18.81
N ARG A 116 22.65 18.48 17.92
CA ARG A 116 23.24 19.81 17.68
C ARG A 116 22.61 20.93 18.52
N LEU A 117 21.51 20.67 19.17
CA LEU A 117 20.82 21.63 20.04
C LEU A 117 21.71 22.06 21.22
N GLU A 118 22.62 21.19 21.68
CA GLU A 118 23.56 21.46 22.77
C GLU A 118 24.86 22.14 22.33
N MET A 119 25.06 22.35 21.03
CA MET A 119 26.29 23.04 20.57
C MET A 119 26.32 24.48 21.10
N PRO A 120 27.43 24.90 21.80
CA PRO A 120 27.50 26.25 22.38
C PRO A 120 27.30 27.37 21.35
N GLY A 121 27.74 27.15 20.09
CA GLY A 121 27.54 28.12 19.01
C GLY A 121 26.10 28.24 18.57
N PHE A 122 25.34 27.13 18.59
CA PHE A 122 23.92 27.11 18.23
C PHE A 122 23.07 27.68 19.37
N GLN A 123 23.36 27.33 20.61
CA GLN A 123 22.66 27.90 21.78
C GLN A 123 22.82 29.43 21.84
N ARG A 124 24.05 29.95 21.68
CA ARG A 124 24.30 31.40 21.62
C ARG A 124 23.51 32.08 20.50
N PHE A 125 23.49 31.50 19.31
CA PHE A 125 22.67 31.99 18.21
C PHE A 125 21.19 32.04 18.58
N ALA A 126 20.65 30.97 19.19
CA ALA A 126 19.25 30.89 19.59
C ALA A 126 18.85 31.85 20.72
N GLN A 127 19.81 32.28 21.54
CA GLN A 127 19.62 33.32 22.55
C GLN A 127 19.69 34.75 21.99
N GLU A 128 20.45 34.95 20.93
CA GLU A 128 20.64 36.26 20.27
C GLU A 128 19.53 36.60 19.25
N ARG A 129 18.78 35.60 18.80
CA ARG A 129 17.75 35.78 17.75
C ARG A 129 16.36 35.32 18.23
N GLU A 130 15.34 35.96 17.72
CA GLU A 130 13.97 35.56 18.00
C GLU A 130 13.65 34.22 17.34
N ILE A 131 13.37 33.20 18.14
CA ILE A 131 12.85 31.91 17.68
C ILE A 131 11.35 31.93 17.88
N SER A 132 10.60 32.04 16.79
CA SER A 132 9.13 32.14 16.88
C SER A 132 8.46 30.77 16.97
N MET A 133 9.07 29.74 16.41
CA MET A 133 8.51 28.38 16.41
C MET A 133 9.62 27.32 16.49
N VAL A 134 9.36 26.28 17.25
CA VAL A 134 10.13 25.03 17.23
C VAL A 134 9.23 23.91 16.75
N THR A 135 9.60 23.31 15.64
CA THR A 135 8.92 22.15 15.06
C THR A 135 9.71 20.89 15.38
N VAL A 136 9.04 19.89 15.91
CA VAL A 136 9.61 18.56 16.17
C VAL A 136 9.05 17.61 15.12
N ASP A 137 9.85 17.33 14.10
CA ASP A 137 9.52 16.36 13.07
C ASP A 137 9.86 14.95 13.56
N GLU A 138 9.08 13.93 13.13
CA GLU A 138 9.12 12.56 13.64
C GLU A 138 9.09 12.52 15.18
N ALA A 139 8.15 13.28 15.78
CA ALA A 139 8.05 13.48 17.22
C ALA A 139 7.90 12.17 18.03
N HIS A 140 7.49 11.06 17.39
CA HIS A 140 7.46 9.73 18.01
C HIS A 140 8.84 9.27 18.49
N CYS A 141 9.93 9.83 17.96
CA CYS A 141 11.29 9.54 18.42
C CYS A 141 11.56 9.95 19.88
N ILE A 142 10.71 10.80 20.48
CA ILE A 142 10.85 11.20 21.90
C ILE A 142 10.36 10.12 22.86
N SER A 143 9.46 9.24 22.41
CA SER A 143 8.79 8.23 23.20
C SER A 143 9.55 6.91 23.21
N GLN A 144 9.78 6.36 24.38
CA GLN A 144 10.30 4.99 24.51
C GLN A 144 9.29 3.92 24.01
N TRP A 145 8.03 4.30 23.85
CA TRP A 145 6.99 3.46 23.25
C TRP A 145 6.95 3.60 21.73
N GLY A 146 7.65 4.59 21.18
CA GLY A 146 7.78 4.80 19.75
C GLY A 146 8.62 3.72 19.06
N GLN A 147 8.47 3.61 17.76
CA GLN A 147 9.18 2.61 16.92
C GLN A 147 10.69 2.91 16.76
N ASP A 148 11.11 4.17 16.95
CA ASP A 148 12.49 4.65 16.75
C ASP A 148 12.85 5.65 17.86
N PHE A 149 12.91 5.16 19.10
CA PHE A 149 13.28 6.00 20.24
C PHE A 149 14.71 6.54 20.10
N ARG A 150 14.86 7.85 20.28
CA ARG A 150 16.15 8.54 20.22
C ARG A 150 16.36 9.38 21.47
N PRO A 151 17.29 9.00 22.36
CA PRO A 151 17.56 9.75 23.60
C PRO A 151 17.86 11.23 23.38
N SER A 152 18.45 11.58 22.22
CA SER A 152 18.73 12.98 21.86
C SER A 152 17.47 13.86 21.74
N TYR A 153 16.30 13.28 21.48
CA TYR A 153 15.03 14.02 21.44
C TYR A 153 14.58 14.52 22.80
N LEU A 154 14.97 13.87 23.89
CA LEU A 154 14.69 14.33 25.25
C LEU A 154 15.34 15.69 25.55
N ARG A 155 16.38 16.07 24.80
CA ARG A 155 17.10 17.34 24.95
C ARG A 155 16.34 18.54 24.34
N ILE A 156 15.31 18.31 23.52
CA ILE A 156 14.54 19.37 22.86
C ILE A 156 13.88 20.27 23.91
N LYS A 157 13.32 19.68 24.97
CA LYS A 157 12.69 20.43 26.06
C LYS A 157 13.69 21.38 26.74
N ALA A 158 14.86 20.88 27.12
CA ALA A 158 15.91 21.70 27.73
C ALA A 158 16.37 22.84 26.81
N PHE A 159 16.47 22.60 25.50
CA PHE A 159 16.74 23.66 24.53
C PHE A 159 15.66 24.74 24.51
N VAL A 160 14.38 24.35 24.48
CA VAL A 160 13.23 25.29 24.49
C VAL A 160 13.21 26.12 25.76
N ASP A 161 13.46 25.51 26.92
CA ASP A 161 13.50 26.20 28.23
C ASP A 161 14.66 27.20 28.34
N GLY A 162 15.76 26.96 27.62
CA GLY A 162 16.89 27.86 27.55
C GLY A 162 16.71 29.08 26.68
N LEU A 163 15.58 29.19 25.93
CA LEU A 163 15.31 30.34 25.04
C LEU A 163 14.79 31.55 25.83
N PRO A 164 15.14 32.80 25.45
CA PRO A 164 14.66 34.00 26.12
C PRO A 164 13.13 34.16 26.14
N ARG A 165 12.45 33.63 25.13
CA ARG A 165 11.00 33.56 25.03
C ARG A 165 10.60 32.18 24.53
N ARG A 166 9.62 31.56 25.17
CA ARG A 166 9.11 30.28 24.71
C ARG A 166 8.47 30.42 23.34
N PRO A 167 8.94 29.68 22.31
CA PRO A 167 8.32 29.65 21.00
C PRO A 167 7.03 28.81 21.03
N VAL A 168 6.21 28.92 19.99
CA VAL A 168 5.15 27.93 19.73
C VAL A 168 5.79 26.60 19.32
N ILE A 169 5.23 25.49 19.81
CA ILE A 169 5.76 24.15 19.51
C ILE A 169 4.79 23.40 18.59
N GLY A 170 5.31 22.94 17.46
CA GLY A 170 4.60 22.02 16.57
C GLY A 170 5.23 20.64 16.60
N ALA A 171 4.56 19.63 17.14
CA ALA A 171 5.01 18.24 17.16
C ALA A 171 4.31 17.45 16.05
N PHE A 172 5.07 16.88 15.11
CA PHE A 172 4.55 16.19 13.95
C PHE A 172 5.10 14.76 13.87
N THR A 173 4.22 13.81 13.59
CA THR A 173 4.62 12.41 13.35
C THR A 173 3.71 11.73 12.34
N ALA A 174 4.20 10.67 11.69
CA ALA A 174 3.38 9.86 10.80
C ALA A 174 2.54 8.82 11.54
N THR A 175 3.03 8.33 12.67
CA THR A 175 2.44 7.23 13.44
C THR A 175 2.59 7.52 14.92
N ALA A 176 1.50 7.48 15.66
CA ALA A 176 1.52 7.55 17.13
C ALA A 176 0.28 6.87 17.71
N THR A 177 0.49 5.87 18.55
CA THR A 177 -0.55 5.31 19.41
C THR A 177 -0.94 6.32 20.49
N ALA A 178 -2.00 6.07 21.25
CA ALA A 178 -2.41 6.95 22.34
C ALA A 178 -1.28 7.19 23.35
N HIS A 179 -0.58 6.14 23.77
CA HIS A 179 0.57 6.24 24.68
C HIS A 179 1.70 7.11 24.12
N VAL A 180 2.03 6.96 22.85
CA VAL A 180 3.08 7.76 22.18
C VAL A 180 2.68 9.24 22.15
N ARG A 181 1.40 9.56 21.94
CA ARG A 181 0.90 10.94 21.98
C ARG A 181 1.01 11.55 23.38
N ASP A 182 0.64 10.79 24.41
CA ASP A 182 0.77 11.21 25.80
C ASP A 182 2.24 11.48 26.17
N ASP A 183 3.16 10.63 25.72
CA ASP A 183 4.60 10.85 25.91
C ASP A 183 5.09 12.12 25.21
N ILE A 184 4.72 12.31 23.94
CA ILE A 184 5.10 13.51 23.18
C ILE A 184 4.63 14.77 23.91
N ARG A 185 3.36 14.79 24.36
CA ARG A 185 2.79 15.91 25.10
C ARG A 185 3.55 16.20 26.38
N SER A 186 3.84 15.14 27.15
CA SER A 186 4.50 15.25 28.46
C SER A 186 5.97 15.62 28.31
N CYS A 187 6.73 14.95 27.44
CA CYS A 187 8.17 15.18 27.28
C CYS A 187 8.49 16.56 26.66
N LEU A 188 7.62 17.09 25.80
CA LEU A 188 7.77 18.44 25.23
C LEU A 188 7.08 19.52 26.08
N GLU A 189 6.34 19.13 27.14
CA GLU A 189 5.49 20.04 27.94
C GLU A 189 4.65 20.98 27.08
N LEU A 190 3.90 20.37 26.11
CA LEU A 190 3.02 21.14 25.25
C LEU A 190 1.92 21.83 26.07
N LYS A 191 1.69 23.11 25.81
CA LYS A 191 0.72 23.94 26.53
C LYS A 191 -0.59 23.98 25.76
N ASP A 192 -1.65 23.37 26.32
CA ASP A 192 -2.99 23.31 25.71
C ASP A 192 -2.93 23.06 24.20
N PRO A 193 -2.28 21.95 23.78
CA PRO A 193 -2.02 21.75 22.36
C PRO A 193 -3.32 21.47 21.59
N TYR A 194 -3.42 22.03 20.39
CA TYR A 194 -4.38 21.53 19.43
C TYR A 194 -3.92 20.13 18.95
N GLU A 195 -4.68 19.11 19.30
CA GLU A 195 -4.37 17.73 18.92
C GLU A 195 -5.22 17.31 17.72
N VAL A 196 -4.56 16.82 16.68
CA VAL A 196 -5.23 16.31 15.49
C VAL A 196 -4.60 15.00 15.03
N THR A 197 -5.45 14.04 14.72
CA THR A 197 -5.05 12.78 14.08
C THR A 197 -5.78 12.69 12.75
N ALA A 198 -5.03 12.81 11.66
CA ALA A 198 -5.57 12.56 10.33
C ALA A 198 -5.79 11.06 10.13
N SER A 199 -6.76 10.72 9.29
CA SER A 199 -7.04 9.31 8.98
C SER A 199 -5.81 8.58 8.45
N PHE A 200 -5.60 7.37 8.95
CA PHE A 200 -4.59 6.43 8.46
C PHE A 200 -5.06 5.70 7.19
N ASP A 201 -6.28 5.95 6.74
CA ASP A 201 -6.76 5.29 5.52
C ASP A 201 -6.08 5.85 4.27
N ARG A 202 -5.58 4.95 3.48
CA ARG A 202 -4.97 5.18 2.17
C ARG A 202 -5.73 4.34 1.14
N PRO A 203 -6.90 4.81 0.66
CA PRO A 203 -7.79 4.02 -0.20
C PRO A 203 -7.12 3.59 -1.52
N ASN A 204 -6.15 4.36 -1.99
CA ASN A 204 -5.38 4.05 -3.19
C ASN A 204 -4.35 2.92 -3.03
N LEU A 205 -4.06 2.46 -1.81
CA LEU A 205 -3.12 1.37 -1.58
C LEU A 205 -3.85 0.02 -1.54
N TYR A 206 -3.40 -0.92 -2.33
CA TYR A 206 -3.79 -2.32 -2.24
C TYR A 206 -2.84 -3.08 -1.32
N PHE A 207 -3.35 -3.65 -0.24
CA PHE A 207 -2.56 -4.45 0.71
C PHE A 207 -2.69 -5.94 0.43
N GLU A 208 -1.55 -6.62 0.39
CA GLU A 208 -1.47 -8.06 0.15
C GLU A 208 -0.47 -8.71 1.10
N THR A 209 -0.84 -9.86 1.68
CA THR A 209 0.09 -10.74 2.39
C THR A 209 0.19 -12.06 1.63
N ARG A 210 1.41 -12.51 1.38
CA ARG A 210 1.70 -13.80 0.75
C ARG A 210 2.60 -14.63 1.63
N ARG A 211 2.14 -15.80 1.99
CA ARG A 211 2.98 -16.80 2.65
C ARG A 211 3.90 -17.45 1.63
N ALA A 212 5.21 -17.39 1.87
CA ALA A 212 6.22 -17.98 1.00
C ALA A 212 7.38 -18.54 1.84
N LEU A 213 7.82 -19.75 1.53
CA LEU A 213 9.02 -20.32 2.14
C LEU A 213 10.26 -19.51 1.69
N PRO A 214 11.34 -19.48 2.48
CA PRO A 214 12.56 -18.73 2.10
C PRO A 214 13.09 -19.10 0.72
N SER A 215 13.02 -20.37 0.33
CA SER A 215 13.44 -20.88 -0.99
C SER A 215 12.52 -20.44 -2.13
N GLU A 216 11.27 -20.10 -1.86
CA GLU A 216 10.28 -19.67 -2.86
C GLU A 216 10.27 -18.15 -3.05
N LYS A 217 10.69 -17.38 -2.03
CA LYS A 217 10.65 -15.91 -2.07
C LYS A 217 11.32 -15.30 -3.31
N PRO A 218 12.48 -15.77 -3.81
CA PRO A 218 13.09 -15.22 -5.02
C PRO A 218 12.20 -15.36 -6.25
N ARG A 219 11.54 -16.51 -6.43
CA ARG A 219 10.61 -16.77 -7.55
C ARG A 219 9.37 -15.88 -7.43
N VAL A 220 8.77 -15.83 -6.23
CA VAL A 220 7.57 -15.00 -5.98
C VAL A 220 7.89 -13.52 -6.17
N LEU A 221 9.06 -13.06 -5.72
CA LEU A 221 9.51 -11.68 -5.93
C LEU A 221 9.60 -11.34 -7.41
N LEU A 222 10.25 -12.19 -8.22
CA LEU A 222 10.35 -11.97 -9.67
C LEU A 222 8.97 -11.91 -10.33
N GLU A 223 8.04 -12.78 -9.93
CA GLU A 223 6.65 -12.74 -10.42
C GLU A 223 5.99 -11.40 -10.12
N LEU A 224 6.12 -10.90 -8.89
CA LEU A 224 5.55 -9.61 -8.48
C LEU A 224 6.17 -8.44 -9.24
N VAL A 225 7.49 -8.42 -9.37
CA VAL A 225 8.21 -7.35 -10.07
C VAL A 225 7.88 -7.33 -11.57
N LEU A 226 7.75 -8.50 -12.20
CA LEU A 226 7.40 -8.58 -13.61
C LEU A 226 5.97 -8.11 -13.91
N ARG A 227 5.04 -8.17 -12.95
CA ARG A 227 3.70 -7.57 -13.09
C ARG A 227 3.74 -6.05 -13.13
N GLU A 228 4.73 -5.46 -12.45
CA GLU A 228 4.91 -4.01 -12.33
C GLU A 228 6.07 -3.50 -13.21
N ARG A 229 6.29 -4.15 -14.34
CA ARG A 229 7.50 -4.06 -15.18
C ARG A 229 7.91 -2.64 -15.55
N ASP A 230 6.93 -1.72 -15.70
CA ASP A 230 7.18 -0.36 -16.17
C ASP A 230 7.08 0.69 -15.04
N HIS A 231 6.96 0.23 -13.80
CA HIS A 231 6.70 1.08 -12.65
C HIS A 231 7.88 1.15 -11.68
N ALA A 232 8.05 2.31 -11.04
CA ALA A 232 9.01 2.47 -9.96
C ALA A 232 8.55 1.74 -8.70
N GLY A 233 9.47 1.02 -8.03
CA GLY A 233 9.17 0.26 -6.84
C GLY A 233 10.28 0.23 -5.82
N ILE A 234 9.91 -0.14 -4.58
CA ILE A 234 10.84 -0.33 -3.47
C ILE A 234 10.69 -1.75 -2.92
N ILE A 235 11.82 -2.41 -2.67
CA ILE A 235 11.85 -3.75 -2.05
C ILE A 235 12.62 -3.65 -0.74
N TYR A 236 11.95 -3.95 0.38
CA TYR A 236 12.56 -3.97 1.70
C TYR A 236 13.05 -5.35 2.09
N CYS A 237 14.33 -5.45 2.49
CA CYS A 237 14.96 -6.65 3.00
C CYS A 237 15.48 -6.43 4.43
N SER A 238 15.48 -7.48 5.27
CA SER A 238 15.92 -7.38 6.67
C SER A 238 17.44 -7.21 6.84
N THR A 239 18.25 -7.66 5.87
CA THR A 239 19.71 -7.64 5.99
C THR A 239 20.39 -7.07 4.75
N THR A 240 21.58 -6.48 4.94
CA THR A 240 22.39 -5.95 3.85
C THR A 240 22.75 -7.02 2.82
N ARG A 241 23.04 -8.25 3.27
CA ARG A 241 23.32 -9.40 2.40
C ARG A 241 22.12 -9.72 1.49
N GLN A 242 20.91 -9.75 2.04
CA GLN A 242 19.69 -9.98 1.23
C GLN A 242 19.43 -8.86 0.24
N VAL A 243 19.74 -7.60 0.60
CA VAL A 243 19.67 -6.47 -0.33
C VAL A 243 20.57 -6.73 -1.53
N ASP A 244 21.84 -7.09 -1.29
CA ASP A 244 22.81 -7.34 -2.36
C ASP A 244 22.43 -8.54 -3.23
N GLU A 245 21.99 -9.64 -2.61
CA GLU A 245 21.54 -10.86 -3.32
C GLU A 245 20.30 -10.57 -4.18
N THR A 246 19.32 -9.85 -3.63
CA THR A 246 18.10 -9.47 -4.34
C THR A 246 18.40 -8.50 -5.49
N THR A 247 19.27 -7.52 -5.27
CA THR A 247 19.67 -6.59 -6.33
C THR A 247 20.33 -7.33 -7.48
N ARG A 248 21.30 -8.22 -7.20
CA ARG A 248 21.96 -9.04 -8.24
C ARG A 248 20.96 -9.93 -8.99
N LEU A 249 20.00 -10.53 -8.29
CA LEU A 249 18.94 -11.33 -8.91
C LEU A 249 18.13 -10.51 -9.92
N LEU A 250 17.71 -9.31 -9.57
CA LEU A 250 16.96 -8.42 -10.46
C LEU A 250 17.79 -7.98 -11.65
N GLN A 251 19.04 -7.55 -11.41
CA GLN A 251 19.95 -7.13 -12.47
C GLN A 251 20.26 -8.26 -13.46
N SER A 252 20.41 -9.51 -12.98
CA SER A 252 20.62 -10.68 -13.85
C SER A 252 19.42 -10.98 -14.77
N ARG A 253 18.25 -10.38 -14.50
CA ARG A 253 17.04 -10.47 -15.32
C ARG A 253 16.80 -9.21 -16.16
N GLY A 254 17.81 -8.34 -16.26
CA GLY A 254 17.73 -7.09 -17.03
C GLY A 254 16.89 -6.00 -16.38
N ILE A 255 16.56 -6.13 -15.08
CA ILE A 255 15.76 -5.13 -14.35
C ILE A 255 16.74 -4.09 -13.77
N ARG A 256 16.45 -2.80 -14.00
CA ARG A 256 17.27 -1.67 -13.50
C ARG A 256 17.02 -1.50 -12.00
N ALA A 257 17.82 -2.15 -11.18
CA ALA A 257 17.74 -2.12 -9.73
C ALA A 257 19.06 -1.66 -9.09
N ALA A 258 18.98 -0.99 -7.94
CA ALA A 258 20.15 -0.64 -7.14
C ALA A 258 19.92 -0.96 -5.66
N ALA A 259 21.02 -1.20 -4.95
CA ALA A 259 21.04 -1.47 -3.52
C ALA A 259 21.09 -0.17 -2.71
N TYR A 260 20.47 -0.19 -1.51
CA TYR A 260 20.62 0.89 -0.53
C TYR A 260 20.67 0.33 0.90
N HIS A 261 21.81 0.45 1.55
CA HIS A 261 21.99 0.05 2.96
C HIS A 261 23.19 0.75 3.59
N ALA A 262 23.30 0.71 4.91
CA ALA A 262 24.31 1.46 5.68
C ALA A 262 25.77 1.07 5.39
N LYS A 263 26.02 -0.17 4.89
CA LYS A 263 27.37 -0.65 4.56
C LYS A 263 27.88 -0.21 3.18
N LEU A 264 27.02 0.40 2.35
CA LEU A 264 27.45 0.99 1.09
C LEU A 264 28.33 2.21 1.34
N ASP A 265 29.26 2.44 0.44
CA ASP A 265 30.00 3.70 0.38
C ASP A 265 29.02 4.90 0.35
N PRO A 266 29.29 5.98 1.11
CA PRO A 266 28.39 7.13 1.18
C PRO A 266 28.09 7.78 -0.17
N ASP A 267 29.06 7.83 -1.08
CA ASP A 267 28.88 8.42 -2.41
C ASP A 267 28.08 7.49 -3.31
N ALA A 268 28.34 6.18 -3.29
CA ALA A 268 27.55 5.19 -4.00
C ALA A 268 26.09 5.17 -3.50
N ARG A 269 25.89 5.28 -2.19
CA ARG A 269 24.55 5.35 -1.59
C ARG A 269 23.79 6.59 -2.06
N ARG A 270 24.45 7.74 -2.09
CA ARG A 270 23.87 9.00 -2.60
C ARG A 270 23.53 8.87 -4.09
N GLN A 271 24.47 8.34 -4.89
CA GLN A 271 24.26 8.15 -6.33
C GLN A 271 23.08 7.23 -6.61
N ASN A 272 22.95 6.09 -5.91
CA ASN A 272 21.82 5.17 -6.08
C ASN A 272 20.49 5.83 -5.71
N GLN A 273 20.47 6.67 -4.67
CA GLN A 273 19.28 7.45 -4.30
C GLN A 273 18.90 8.45 -5.38
N ASP A 274 19.86 9.20 -5.90
CA ASP A 274 19.64 10.17 -6.98
C ASP A 274 19.16 9.44 -8.25
N ASP A 275 19.79 8.32 -8.61
CA ASP A 275 19.40 7.54 -9.77
C ASP A 275 17.95 6.99 -9.66
N PHE A 276 17.51 6.65 -8.45
CA PHE A 276 16.11 6.29 -8.20
C PHE A 276 15.17 7.48 -8.31
N LEU A 277 15.53 8.63 -7.73
CA LEU A 277 14.72 9.85 -7.79
C LEU A 277 14.55 10.36 -9.23
N TYR A 278 15.59 10.26 -10.05
CA TYR A 278 15.59 10.70 -11.46
C TYR A 278 15.22 9.61 -12.47
N ASP A 279 14.60 8.51 -12.02
CA ASP A 279 14.10 7.40 -12.86
C ASP A 279 15.19 6.68 -13.70
N ARG A 280 16.48 6.85 -13.36
CA ARG A 280 17.60 6.14 -14.01
C ARG A 280 17.60 4.67 -13.63
N ILE A 281 17.22 4.36 -12.39
CA ILE A 281 16.89 3.01 -11.92
C ILE A 281 15.39 2.93 -11.59
N GLN A 282 14.83 1.75 -11.77
CA GLN A 282 13.42 1.49 -11.60
C GLN A 282 13.11 0.99 -10.18
N ILE A 283 13.97 0.14 -9.62
CA ILE A 283 13.73 -0.52 -8.35
C ILE A 283 14.85 -0.23 -7.37
N MET A 284 14.46 0.26 -6.20
CA MET A 284 15.36 0.35 -5.06
C MET A 284 15.18 -0.86 -4.17
N VAL A 285 16.26 -1.63 -3.96
CA VAL A 285 16.30 -2.72 -2.99
C VAL A 285 17.04 -2.24 -1.75
N ALA A 286 16.39 -2.27 -0.59
CA ALA A 286 16.93 -1.57 0.56
C ALA A 286 16.66 -2.27 1.90
N THR A 287 17.44 -1.91 2.92
CA THR A 287 17.05 -2.09 4.32
C THR A 287 16.15 -0.92 4.75
N ASN A 288 15.62 -0.95 5.97
CA ASN A 288 14.88 0.16 6.60
C ASN A 288 15.66 1.49 6.62
N ALA A 289 17.00 1.47 6.37
CA ALA A 289 17.80 2.69 6.22
C ALA A 289 17.36 3.54 5.01
N PHE A 290 16.76 2.93 3.99
CA PHE A 290 16.11 3.63 2.87
C PHE A 290 14.67 3.92 3.21
N GLY A 291 14.45 4.91 3.94
CA GLY A 291 13.09 5.08 4.36
C GLY A 291 12.74 6.51 4.68
N MET A 292 13.32 7.02 5.72
CA MET A 292 13.02 8.34 6.19
C MET A 292 13.65 9.37 5.24
N GLY A 293 12.84 10.21 4.58
CA GLY A 293 13.32 11.31 3.74
C GLY A 293 13.15 11.15 2.22
N ILE A 294 12.61 10.05 1.73
CA ILE A 294 12.35 9.89 0.30
C ILE A 294 10.94 10.31 -0.03
N ASP A 295 10.82 11.32 -0.87
CA ASP A 295 9.55 11.87 -1.33
C ASP A 295 9.37 11.71 -2.84
N LYS A 296 9.45 10.46 -3.33
CA LYS A 296 9.15 10.11 -4.72
C LYS A 296 7.65 9.81 -4.84
N PRO A 297 6.87 10.62 -5.55
CA PRO A 297 5.41 10.50 -5.57
C PRO A 297 4.92 9.28 -6.35
N ASN A 298 5.62 8.90 -7.41
CA ASN A 298 5.22 7.90 -8.40
C ASN A 298 5.71 6.47 -8.13
N VAL A 299 5.95 6.10 -6.87
CA VAL A 299 6.23 4.70 -6.48
C VAL A 299 4.94 3.90 -6.58
N ARG A 300 4.87 2.91 -7.49
CA ARG A 300 3.66 2.12 -7.75
C ARG A 300 3.59 0.84 -6.92
N PHE A 301 4.71 0.35 -6.41
CA PHE A 301 4.68 -0.81 -5.54
C PHE A 301 5.76 -0.76 -4.46
N VAL A 302 5.42 -1.34 -3.31
CA VAL A 302 6.35 -1.64 -2.22
C VAL A 302 6.23 -3.12 -1.88
N ILE A 303 7.35 -3.84 -1.91
CA ILE A 303 7.41 -5.25 -1.55
C ILE A 303 8.28 -5.40 -0.30
N HIS A 304 7.71 -5.94 0.77
CA HIS A 304 8.46 -6.40 1.91
C HIS A 304 8.89 -7.85 1.67
N TYR A 305 10.15 -8.05 1.31
CA TYR A 305 10.74 -9.38 1.11
C TYR A 305 10.82 -10.17 2.41
N ASN A 306 11.01 -9.47 3.52
CA ASN A 306 10.90 -9.98 4.87
C ASN A 306 9.87 -9.19 5.66
N MET A 307 9.28 -9.82 6.67
CA MET A 307 8.36 -9.15 7.59
C MET A 307 9.10 -8.04 8.36
N PRO A 308 8.57 -6.80 8.42
CA PRO A 308 9.08 -5.74 9.28
C PRO A 308 8.95 -6.10 10.77
N LYS A 309 9.69 -5.39 11.61
CA LYS A 309 9.69 -5.64 13.06
C LYS A 309 8.37 -5.31 13.76
N ASP A 310 7.62 -4.33 13.23
CA ASP A 310 6.36 -3.83 13.78
C ASP A 310 5.45 -3.25 12.67
N LEU A 311 4.19 -3.00 13.01
CA LEU A 311 3.18 -2.46 12.10
C LEU A 311 3.41 -0.99 11.74
N GLU A 312 4.00 -0.22 12.63
CA GLU A 312 4.33 1.17 12.40
C GLU A 312 5.40 1.30 11.30
N SER A 313 6.47 0.51 11.39
CA SER A 313 7.50 0.43 10.34
C SER A 313 6.89 -0.04 9.02
N TYR A 314 6.08 -1.11 9.06
CA TYR A 314 5.37 -1.59 7.88
C TYR A 314 4.53 -0.50 7.22
N TYR A 315 3.71 0.20 8.02
CA TYR A 315 2.83 1.25 7.51
C TYR A 315 3.60 2.44 6.93
N GLN A 316 4.69 2.87 7.57
CA GLN A 316 5.55 3.94 7.06
C GLN A 316 6.25 3.55 5.76
N GLU A 317 6.74 2.32 5.65
CA GLU A 317 7.42 1.79 4.47
C GLU A 317 6.44 1.56 3.32
N ALA A 318 5.31 0.92 3.57
CA ALA A 318 4.21 0.74 2.60
C ALA A 318 3.63 2.09 2.14
N GLY A 319 3.52 3.07 3.04
CA GLY A 319 3.01 4.41 2.77
C GLY A 319 3.86 5.25 1.82
N ARG A 320 5.03 4.75 1.38
CA ARG A 320 5.83 5.38 0.30
C ARG A 320 5.23 5.17 -1.06
N ALA A 321 4.41 4.14 -1.22
CA ALA A 321 3.68 3.89 -2.44
C ALA A 321 2.55 4.91 -2.62
N GLY A 322 2.29 5.32 -3.86
CA GLY A 322 1.14 6.10 -4.26
C GLY A 322 0.96 7.44 -3.53
N ARG A 323 2.01 8.18 -3.27
CA ARG A 323 1.91 9.50 -2.60
C ARG A 323 1.19 10.56 -3.43
N ASP A 324 1.16 10.38 -4.73
CA ASP A 324 0.40 11.18 -5.69
C ASP A 324 -1.11 10.87 -5.70
N GLY A 325 -1.57 9.87 -4.92
CA GLY A 325 -2.96 9.45 -4.86
C GLY A 325 -3.32 8.35 -5.87
N GLU A 326 -2.43 8.04 -6.81
CA GLU A 326 -2.64 6.99 -7.80
C GLU A 326 -2.59 5.58 -7.17
N PRO A 327 -3.28 4.60 -7.75
CA PRO A 327 -3.26 3.22 -7.25
C PRO A 327 -1.85 2.66 -7.11
N ALA A 328 -1.58 2.00 -5.99
CA ALA A 328 -0.30 1.37 -5.73
C ALA A 328 -0.46 0.09 -4.88
N ARG A 329 0.49 -0.83 -5.00
CA ARG A 329 0.44 -2.15 -4.35
C ARG A 329 1.48 -2.28 -3.24
N CYS A 330 1.05 -2.83 -2.10
CA CYS A 330 1.90 -3.11 -0.96
C CYS A 330 1.83 -4.61 -0.65
N THR A 331 2.87 -5.36 -1.00
CA THR A 331 2.91 -6.81 -0.83
C THR A 331 3.90 -7.21 0.25
N LEU A 332 3.47 -7.97 1.23
CA LEU A 332 4.30 -8.55 2.28
C LEU A 332 4.52 -10.05 2.01
N LEU A 333 5.77 -10.45 1.86
CA LEU A 333 6.16 -11.86 1.79
C LEU A 333 6.50 -12.36 3.20
N TYR A 334 5.60 -13.16 3.76
CA TYR A 334 5.72 -13.68 5.12
C TYR A 334 6.27 -15.11 5.15
N SER A 335 7.20 -15.35 6.07
CA SER A 335 7.71 -16.66 6.44
C SER A 335 7.87 -16.76 7.96
N GLY A 336 7.64 -17.92 8.54
CA GLY A 336 7.86 -18.13 9.99
C GLY A 336 9.32 -17.90 10.43
N THR A 337 10.28 -17.94 9.50
CA THR A 337 11.69 -17.59 9.78
C THR A 337 11.88 -16.12 10.04
N ASP A 338 11.03 -15.24 9.49
CA ASP A 338 11.11 -13.80 9.71
C ASP A 338 10.92 -13.46 11.20
N VAL A 339 9.98 -14.14 11.88
CA VAL A 339 9.73 -13.96 13.33
C VAL A 339 10.96 -14.33 14.15
N ARG A 340 11.64 -15.45 13.80
CA ARG A 340 12.88 -15.87 14.50
C ARG A 340 13.99 -14.85 14.31
N THR A 341 14.13 -14.33 13.10
CA THR A 341 15.15 -13.33 12.77
C THR A 341 14.93 -12.04 13.58
N ILE A 342 13.68 -11.58 13.69
CA ILE A 342 13.36 -10.37 14.46
C ILE A 342 13.61 -10.59 15.95
N ARG A 343 13.22 -11.75 16.51
CA ARG A 343 13.53 -12.09 17.91
C ARG A 343 15.03 -12.10 18.20
N PHE A 344 15.80 -12.70 17.31
CA PHE A 344 17.27 -12.65 17.43
C PHE A 344 17.80 -11.23 17.47
N PHE A 345 17.23 -10.30 16.68
CA PHE A 345 17.64 -8.89 16.75
C PHE A 345 17.23 -8.22 18.07
N ILE A 346 16.04 -8.52 18.61
CA ILE A 346 15.58 -8.03 19.91
C ILE A 346 16.52 -8.51 21.02
N GLU A 347 16.85 -9.79 21.04
CA GLU A 347 17.79 -10.39 22.02
C GLU A 347 19.18 -9.74 21.92
N LYS A 348 19.69 -9.57 20.72
CA LYS A 348 20.99 -8.93 20.49
C LYS A 348 21.02 -7.47 20.92
N GLU A 349 19.92 -6.74 20.79
CA GLU A 349 19.82 -5.36 21.24
C GLU A 349 19.79 -5.26 22.77
N MET A 350 19.22 -6.24 23.45
CA MET A 350 19.30 -6.37 24.91
C MET A 350 20.73 -6.61 25.41
N GLU A 351 21.51 -7.43 24.71
CA GLU A 351 22.89 -7.76 25.05
C GLU A 351 23.86 -6.60 24.75
N ALA A 352 23.51 -5.68 23.87
CA ALA A 352 24.38 -4.60 23.45
C ALA A 352 24.69 -3.65 24.61
N ASP A 353 25.98 -3.28 24.75
CA ASP A 353 26.41 -2.26 25.71
C ASP A 353 26.16 -0.84 25.14
N ASN A 354 24.92 -0.37 25.36
CA ASN A 354 24.45 0.94 24.92
C ASN A 354 24.27 1.95 26.10
N GLY A 355 24.82 1.62 27.28
CA GLY A 355 24.77 2.47 28.46
C GLY A 355 23.39 2.59 29.12
N LEU A 356 22.38 1.83 28.67
CA LEU A 356 21.04 1.83 29.27
C LEU A 356 20.98 0.86 30.46
N PRO A 357 20.24 1.19 31.54
CA PRO A 357 19.98 0.29 32.65
C PRO A 357 19.28 -1.01 32.18
N ALA A 358 19.53 -2.10 32.90
CA ALA A 358 19.02 -3.42 32.55
C ALA A 358 17.48 -3.51 32.55
N ASP A 359 16.83 -2.83 33.48
CA ASP A 359 15.37 -2.73 33.57
C ASP A 359 14.76 -1.99 32.37
N VAL A 360 15.40 -0.91 31.90
CA VAL A 360 14.99 -0.16 30.71
C VAL A 360 15.13 -1.03 29.46
N LYS A 361 16.23 -1.79 29.35
CA LYS A 361 16.42 -2.75 28.24
C LYS A 361 15.36 -3.85 28.22
N ALA A 362 15.09 -4.44 29.39
CA ALA A 362 14.08 -5.49 29.54
C ALA A 362 12.68 -4.99 29.15
N GLU A 363 12.32 -3.78 29.56
CA GLU A 363 11.04 -3.18 29.19
C GLU A 363 10.96 -2.87 27.70
N ALA A 364 12.03 -2.36 27.09
CA ALA A 364 12.10 -2.11 25.65
C ALA A 364 11.93 -3.42 24.84
N ALA A 365 12.58 -4.51 25.27
CA ALA A 365 12.45 -5.82 24.64
C ALA A 365 11.03 -6.39 24.78
N ARG A 366 10.40 -6.27 25.95
CA ARG A 366 9.01 -6.68 26.17
C ARG A 366 8.06 -5.96 25.19
N LYS A 367 8.23 -4.64 25.03
CA LYS A 367 7.47 -3.84 24.08
C LYS A 367 7.72 -4.23 22.64
N ALA A 368 8.98 -4.53 22.28
CA ALA A 368 9.33 -4.99 20.94
C ALA A 368 8.67 -6.35 20.61
N GLU A 369 8.64 -7.28 21.57
CA GLU A 369 7.93 -8.57 21.44
C GLU A 369 6.42 -8.38 21.27
N GLU A 370 5.81 -7.43 21.97
CA GLU A 370 4.39 -7.11 21.82
C GLU A 370 4.08 -6.56 20.43
N ARG A 371 4.88 -5.63 19.92
CA ARG A 371 4.75 -5.11 18.56
C ARG A 371 4.94 -6.21 17.51
N LEU A 372 5.91 -7.10 17.71
CA LEU A 372 6.14 -8.27 16.86
C LEU A 372 4.92 -9.20 16.79
N LYS A 373 4.20 -9.39 17.91
CA LYS A 373 2.95 -10.17 17.92
C LYS A 373 1.90 -9.56 16.99
N TYR A 374 1.66 -8.24 17.06
CA TYR A 374 0.73 -7.56 16.19
C TYR A 374 1.12 -7.68 14.71
N MET A 375 2.40 -7.52 14.38
CA MET A 375 2.90 -7.69 13.02
C MET A 375 2.72 -9.13 12.52
N THR A 376 2.94 -10.12 13.39
CA THR A 376 2.71 -11.53 13.08
C THR A 376 1.23 -11.82 12.84
N PHE A 377 0.33 -11.26 13.68
CA PHE A 377 -1.11 -11.38 13.47
C PHE A 377 -1.56 -10.75 12.17
N TYR A 378 -1.07 -9.57 11.83
CA TYR A 378 -1.33 -8.94 10.55
C TYR A 378 -0.90 -9.82 9.37
N SER A 379 0.29 -10.43 9.46
CA SER A 379 0.85 -11.27 8.40
C SER A 379 0.09 -12.57 8.17
N THR A 380 -0.72 -13.01 9.13
CA THR A 380 -1.40 -14.32 9.13
C THR A 380 -2.92 -14.24 9.25
N THR A 381 -3.48 -13.06 9.49
CA THR A 381 -4.93 -12.89 9.68
C THR A 381 -5.71 -13.19 8.41
N PRO A 382 -6.90 -13.84 8.52
CA PRO A 382 -7.86 -13.92 7.41
C PRO A 382 -8.77 -12.69 7.31
N ARG A 383 -8.69 -11.75 8.28
CA ARG A 383 -9.53 -10.56 8.31
C ARG A 383 -9.05 -9.52 7.30
N CYS A 384 -9.85 -8.49 7.06
CA CYS A 384 -9.48 -7.35 6.22
C CYS A 384 -8.16 -6.73 6.67
N LEU A 385 -7.15 -6.69 5.79
CA LEU A 385 -5.82 -6.16 6.10
C LEU A 385 -5.85 -4.66 6.40
N ARG A 386 -6.57 -3.89 5.60
CA ARG A 386 -6.78 -2.45 5.84
C ARG A 386 -7.48 -2.20 7.16
N GLY A 387 -8.57 -2.93 7.42
CA GLY A 387 -9.30 -2.84 8.68
C GLY A 387 -8.42 -3.16 9.88
N PHE A 388 -7.52 -4.13 9.77
CA PHE A 388 -6.57 -4.46 10.83
C PHE A 388 -5.62 -3.29 11.13
N LEU A 389 -5.04 -2.66 10.08
CA LEU A 389 -4.15 -1.50 10.23
C LEU A 389 -4.87 -0.31 10.89
N LEU A 390 -6.06 0.04 10.40
CA LEU A 390 -6.84 1.15 10.96
C LEU A 390 -7.18 0.91 12.44
N SER A 391 -7.64 -0.30 12.79
CA SER A 391 -7.91 -0.67 14.18
C SER A 391 -6.67 -0.59 15.07
N TYR A 392 -5.50 -0.98 14.56
CA TYR A 392 -4.25 -0.90 15.31
C TYR A 392 -3.89 0.55 15.69
N PHE A 393 -4.12 1.50 14.79
CA PHE A 393 -3.91 2.92 15.04
C PHE A 393 -5.07 3.60 15.78
N GLY A 394 -6.08 2.83 16.22
CA GLY A 394 -7.21 3.33 17.00
C GLY A 394 -8.30 4.00 16.17
N GLU A 395 -8.33 3.77 14.86
CA GLU A 395 -9.33 4.30 13.95
C GLU A 395 -10.47 3.29 13.73
N ALA A 396 -11.69 3.79 13.56
CA ALA A 396 -12.84 2.95 13.21
C ALA A 396 -12.59 2.26 11.86
N ALA A 397 -12.66 0.93 11.85
CA ALA A 397 -12.24 0.14 10.71
C ALA A 397 -13.40 -0.57 10.03
N PRO A 398 -13.45 -0.59 8.69
CA PRO A 398 -14.43 -1.39 7.97
C PRO A 398 -14.15 -2.88 8.16
N GLN A 399 -15.20 -3.69 8.28
CA GLN A 399 -15.05 -5.15 8.29
C GLN A 399 -14.51 -5.68 6.97
N LYS A 400 -14.86 -5.03 5.85
CA LYS A 400 -14.38 -5.31 4.49
C LYS A 400 -14.04 -4.00 3.79
N CYS A 401 -12.87 -3.90 3.19
CA CYS A 401 -12.46 -2.72 2.43
C CYS A 401 -12.63 -2.88 0.90
N GLY A 402 -12.87 -4.10 0.40
CA GLY A 402 -12.94 -4.39 -1.05
C GLY A 402 -11.61 -4.21 -1.82
N ASN A 403 -10.53 -3.76 -1.15
CA ASN A 403 -9.24 -3.45 -1.79
C ASN A 403 -8.05 -3.99 -0.97
N CYS A 404 -8.12 -5.27 -0.58
CA CYS A 404 -6.99 -6.02 -0.04
C CYS A 404 -7.11 -7.51 -0.42
N SER A 405 -6.01 -8.25 -0.37
CA SER A 405 -5.98 -9.66 -0.76
C SER A 405 -7.04 -10.51 -0.03
N ASN A 406 -7.21 -10.29 1.28
CA ASN A 406 -8.12 -11.08 2.08
C ASN A 406 -9.61 -10.81 1.75
N CYS A 407 -9.97 -9.57 1.46
CA CYS A 407 -11.33 -9.22 1.03
C CYS A 407 -11.66 -9.85 -0.33
N LEU A 408 -10.74 -9.74 -1.30
CA LEU A 408 -10.94 -10.31 -2.64
C LEU A 408 -11.00 -11.85 -2.61
N LEU A 409 -10.14 -12.51 -1.81
CA LEU A 409 -10.19 -13.95 -1.63
C LEU A 409 -11.50 -14.40 -0.97
N ALA A 410 -11.98 -13.65 0.01
CA ALA A 410 -13.26 -13.95 0.66
C ALA A 410 -14.45 -13.80 -0.30
N GLU A 411 -14.43 -12.79 -1.17
CA GLU A 411 -15.44 -12.60 -2.23
C GLU A 411 -15.42 -13.75 -3.22
N GLN A 412 -14.25 -14.10 -3.75
CA GLN A 412 -14.10 -15.23 -4.67
C GLN A 412 -14.56 -16.56 -4.04
N ALA A 413 -14.22 -16.79 -2.77
CA ALA A 413 -14.67 -17.98 -2.05
C ALA A 413 -16.19 -18.00 -1.86
N ALA A 414 -16.82 -16.86 -1.58
CA ALA A 414 -18.28 -16.72 -1.45
C ALA A 414 -18.98 -16.99 -2.79
N GLU A 415 -18.48 -16.40 -3.88
CA GLU A 415 -19.01 -16.64 -5.23
C GLU A 415 -18.90 -18.12 -5.63
N GLN A 416 -17.75 -18.75 -5.37
CA GLN A 416 -17.56 -20.18 -5.64
C GLN A 416 -18.51 -21.05 -4.80
N ALA A 417 -18.70 -20.72 -3.53
CA ALA A 417 -19.62 -21.43 -2.65
C ALA A 417 -21.08 -21.29 -3.14
N GLU A 418 -21.47 -20.10 -3.59
CA GLU A 418 -22.81 -19.86 -4.14
C GLU A 418 -23.03 -20.64 -5.45
N GLN A 419 -22.04 -20.64 -6.34
CA GLN A 419 -22.08 -21.45 -7.58
C GLN A 419 -22.18 -22.93 -7.29
N GLN A 420 -21.40 -23.46 -6.32
CA GLN A 420 -21.48 -24.85 -5.89
C GLN A 420 -22.84 -25.19 -5.26
N ALA A 421 -23.39 -24.28 -4.43
CA ALA A 421 -24.70 -24.44 -3.83
C ALA A 421 -25.82 -24.45 -4.89
N ALA A 422 -25.73 -23.58 -5.90
CA ALA A 422 -26.65 -23.56 -7.03
C ALA A 422 -26.61 -24.87 -7.81
N GLN A 423 -25.40 -25.34 -8.16
CA GLN A 423 -25.21 -26.64 -8.84
C GLN A 423 -25.72 -27.83 -7.98
N ALA A 424 -25.48 -27.79 -6.67
CA ALA A 424 -26.01 -28.83 -5.75
C ALA A 424 -27.54 -28.81 -5.68
N ARG A 425 -28.16 -27.62 -5.67
CA ARG A 425 -29.64 -27.48 -5.74
C ARG A 425 -30.19 -28.01 -7.05
N GLU A 426 -29.54 -27.72 -8.18
CA GLU A 426 -29.96 -28.27 -9.48
C GLU A 426 -29.82 -29.81 -9.51
N ARG A 427 -28.72 -30.37 -9.01
CA ARG A 427 -28.53 -31.83 -8.89
C ARG A 427 -29.58 -32.47 -7.96
N ALA A 428 -29.87 -31.83 -6.81
CA ALA A 428 -30.90 -32.29 -5.88
C ALA A 428 -32.29 -32.22 -6.51
N ALA A 429 -32.62 -31.13 -7.24
CA ALA A 429 -33.88 -31.00 -7.97
C ALA A 429 -33.99 -32.04 -9.09
N ALA A 430 -32.93 -32.30 -9.82
CA ALA A 430 -32.87 -33.35 -10.83
C ALA A 430 -33.04 -34.77 -10.21
N SER A 431 -32.41 -35.01 -9.05
CA SER A 431 -32.56 -36.25 -8.29
C SER A 431 -33.95 -36.41 -7.72
N ALA A 432 -34.54 -35.33 -7.13
CA ALA A 432 -35.90 -35.32 -6.64
C ALA A 432 -36.94 -35.54 -7.79
N ARG A 433 -36.70 -34.95 -8.96
CA ARG A 433 -37.47 -35.22 -10.18
C ARG A 433 -37.38 -36.68 -10.61
N ARG A 434 -36.18 -37.33 -10.48
CA ARG A 434 -36.01 -38.77 -10.75
C ARG A 434 -36.73 -39.64 -9.70
N LEU A 435 -36.73 -39.27 -8.42
CA LEU A 435 -37.41 -39.99 -7.35
C LEU A 435 -38.95 -39.78 -7.33
N ALA A 436 -39.40 -38.56 -7.66
CA ALA A 436 -40.86 -38.25 -7.81
C ALA A 436 -41.44 -38.78 -9.13
N GLY A 437 -40.59 -39.15 -10.11
CA GLY A 437 -40.96 -39.65 -11.45
C GLY A 437 -41.42 -41.11 -11.47
N GLY A 438 -41.58 -41.78 -10.32
CA GLY A 438 -42.17 -43.10 -10.26
C GLY A 438 -43.70 -43.03 -10.35
N ARG A 439 -44.24 -42.58 -11.48
CA ARG A 439 -45.62 -42.80 -12.01
C ARG A 439 -46.15 -41.62 -12.83
N ARG A 440 -45.43 -41.25 -13.85
CA ARG A 440 -46.06 -40.71 -15.06
C ARG A 440 -45.19 -41.20 -16.22
N ARG A 441 -45.71 -42.12 -16.99
CA ARG A 441 -45.23 -42.42 -18.34
C ARG A 441 -45.27 -41.10 -19.11
N ASN A 442 -44.13 -40.47 -19.30
CA ASN A 442 -44.02 -39.38 -20.22
C ASN A 442 -44.26 -39.92 -21.64
N ALA A 443 -45.01 -39.19 -22.43
CA ALA A 443 -45.24 -39.48 -23.86
C ALA A 443 -43.94 -39.59 -24.69
N ASP A 444 -42.80 -39.34 -24.07
CA ASP A 444 -41.47 -39.39 -24.67
C ASP A 444 -40.81 -40.77 -24.66
N ASP A 445 -41.37 -41.77 -24.01
CA ASP A 445 -40.86 -43.15 -23.94
C ASP A 445 -41.52 -44.10 -24.98
N VAL A 446 -42.21 -43.57 -25.97
CA VAL A 446 -42.66 -44.37 -27.09
C VAL A 446 -41.43 -44.63 -27.96
N PRO A 447 -41.06 -45.88 -28.25
CA PRO A 447 -39.98 -46.22 -29.18
C PRO A 447 -40.18 -45.48 -30.52
N LEU A 448 -39.12 -44.91 -31.10
CA LEU A 448 -39.16 -44.33 -32.44
C LEU A 448 -39.53 -45.44 -33.41
N SER A 449 -40.35 -45.10 -34.42
CA SER A 449 -40.58 -46.04 -35.56
C SER A 449 -39.25 -46.22 -36.35
N GLU A 450 -39.14 -47.30 -37.12
CA GLU A 450 -37.95 -47.51 -37.99
C GLU A 450 -37.73 -46.32 -38.95
N ALA A 451 -38.80 -45.65 -39.37
CA ALA A 451 -38.79 -44.44 -40.18
C ALA A 451 -38.21 -43.23 -39.43
N ASP A 452 -38.56 -43.07 -38.16
CA ASP A 452 -38.08 -41.98 -37.32
C ASP A 452 -36.61 -42.19 -36.88
N GLU A 453 -36.19 -43.45 -36.69
CA GLU A 453 -34.78 -43.78 -36.43
C GLU A 453 -33.89 -43.50 -37.63
N ALA A 454 -34.34 -43.81 -38.87
CA ALA A 454 -33.61 -43.50 -40.09
C ALA A 454 -33.50 -41.97 -40.29
N LEU A 455 -34.55 -41.22 -40.03
CA LEU A 455 -34.52 -39.76 -40.08
C LEU A 455 -33.60 -39.18 -39.01
N LEU A 456 -33.65 -39.70 -37.78
CA LEU A 456 -32.76 -39.27 -36.71
C LEU A 456 -31.27 -39.51 -37.10
N GLY A 457 -30.97 -40.63 -37.75
CA GLY A 457 -29.63 -40.92 -38.28
C GLY A 457 -29.16 -39.89 -39.31
N ALA A 458 -30.05 -39.49 -40.22
CA ALA A 458 -29.75 -38.45 -41.22
C ALA A 458 -29.51 -37.08 -40.58
N LEU A 459 -30.30 -36.70 -39.56
CA LEU A 459 -30.14 -35.47 -38.79
C LEU A 459 -28.81 -35.45 -38.00
N TYR A 460 -28.40 -36.57 -37.42
CA TYR A 460 -27.09 -36.70 -36.79
C TYR A 460 -25.94 -36.51 -37.79
N ALA A 461 -26.03 -37.10 -38.98
CA ALA A 461 -25.02 -36.95 -40.03
C ALA A 461 -24.91 -35.51 -40.50
N LEU A 462 -26.06 -34.82 -40.70
CA LEU A 462 -26.08 -33.40 -41.05
C LEU A 462 -25.44 -32.54 -39.97
N ARG A 463 -25.84 -32.72 -38.70
CA ARG A 463 -25.26 -32.00 -37.56
C ARG A 463 -23.75 -32.16 -37.52
N LYS A 464 -23.22 -33.38 -37.68
CA LYS A 464 -21.78 -33.66 -37.67
C LYS A 464 -21.05 -32.93 -38.81
N ARG A 465 -21.63 -32.88 -40.02
CA ARG A 465 -21.06 -32.13 -41.13
C ARG A 465 -21.01 -30.63 -40.87
N LEU A 466 -22.11 -30.05 -40.35
CA LEU A 466 -22.18 -28.62 -40.04
C LEU A 466 -21.23 -28.23 -38.91
N ALA A 467 -21.13 -29.07 -37.90
CA ALA A 467 -20.20 -28.87 -36.80
C ALA A 467 -18.72 -28.87 -37.23
N ALA A 468 -18.37 -29.82 -38.11
CA ALA A 468 -17.02 -29.88 -38.67
C ALA A 468 -16.71 -28.66 -39.55
N LYS A 469 -17.68 -28.19 -40.37
CA LYS A 469 -17.54 -27.00 -41.22
C LYS A 469 -17.32 -25.73 -40.39
N GLN A 470 -17.99 -25.60 -39.25
CA GLN A 470 -17.91 -24.42 -38.37
C GLN A 470 -16.87 -24.53 -37.27
N LYS A 471 -16.18 -25.66 -37.16
CA LYS A 471 -15.18 -25.94 -36.13
C LYS A 471 -15.75 -25.79 -34.67
N VAL A 472 -17.00 -26.22 -34.50
CA VAL A 472 -17.67 -26.21 -33.17
C VAL A 472 -18.10 -27.62 -32.76
N PRO A 473 -18.24 -27.91 -31.45
CA PRO A 473 -18.82 -29.16 -30.95
C PRO A 473 -20.23 -29.39 -31.50
N ALA A 474 -20.56 -30.62 -31.91
CA ALA A 474 -21.83 -30.94 -32.56
C ALA A 474 -23.07 -30.58 -31.70
N TYR A 475 -22.99 -30.72 -30.38
CA TYR A 475 -24.10 -30.39 -29.48
C TYR A 475 -24.43 -28.87 -29.43
N MET A 476 -23.50 -28.01 -29.88
CA MET A 476 -23.74 -26.58 -29.92
C MET A 476 -24.69 -26.18 -31.06
N ILE A 477 -24.79 -26.99 -32.08
CA ILE A 477 -25.79 -26.79 -33.15
C ILE A 477 -27.17 -27.16 -32.61
N PHE A 478 -27.44 -28.44 -32.40
CA PHE A 478 -28.61 -28.95 -31.69
C PHE A 478 -28.23 -30.15 -30.84
N ASN A 479 -28.83 -30.28 -29.66
CA ASN A 479 -28.59 -31.42 -28.77
C ASN A 479 -29.38 -32.66 -29.24
N ASP A 480 -29.09 -33.82 -28.66
CA ASP A 480 -29.70 -35.10 -29.08
C ASP A 480 -31.22 -35.14 -28.83
N ALA A 481 -31.69 -34.51 -27.76
CA ALA A 481 -33.13 -34.43 -27.44
C ALA A 481 -33.87 -33.62 -28.51
N THR A 482 -33.30 -32.48 -28.92
CA THR A 482 -33.81 -31.63 -30.02
C THR A 482 -33.90 -32.39 -31.32
N LEU A 483 -32.86 -33.16 -31.70
CA LEU A 483 -32.90 -33.96 -32.94
C LEU A 483 -33.92 -35.10 -32.88
N ARG A 484 -34.08 -35.75 -31.74
CA ARG A 484 -35.13 -36.77 -31.54
C ARG A 484 -36.53 -36.18 -31.63
N GLU A 485 -36.75 -34.98 -31.12
CA GLU A 485 -38.01 -34.27 -31.22
C GLU A 485 -38.30 -33.87 -32.68
N MET A 486 -37.28 -33.40 -33.43
CA MET A 486 -37.38 -33.14 -34.86
C MET A 486 -37.76 -34.40 -35.66
N ALA A 487 -37.16 -35.56 -35.35
CA ALA A 487 -37.48 -36.82 -36.00
C ALA A 487 -38.90 -37.29 -35.75
N ARG A 488 -39.44 -37.03 -34.55
CA ARG A 488 -40.84 -37.37 -34.20
C ARG A 488 -41.86 -36.41 -34.81
N LYS A 489 -41.60 -35.10 -34.71
CA LYS A 489 -42.54 -34.07 -35.11
C LYS A 489 -42.47 -33.71 -36.57
N LYS A 490 -41.36 -34.01 -37.24
CA LYS A 490 -41.10 -33.80 -38.67
C LYS A 490 -41.51 -32.41 -39.17
N PRO A 491 -40.97 -31.32 -38.55
CA PRO A 491 -41.33 -29.97 -38.96
C PRO A 491 -40.99 -29.73 -40.43
N LEU A 492 -41.87 -29.12 -41.19
CA LEU A 492 -41.72 -28.80 -42.61
C LEU A 492 -41.58 -27.29 -42.87
N SER A 493 -41.80 -26.47 -41.83
CA SER A 493 -41.61 -25.02 -41.89
C SER A 493 -40.73 -24.50 -40.78
N LEU A 494 -40.20 -23.27 -40.95
CA LEU A 494 -39.42 -22.61 -39.88
C LEU A 494 -40.24 -22.36 -38.64
N ASP A 495 -41.53 -22.06 -38.76
CA ASP A 495 -42.43 -21.82 -37.64
C ASP A 495 -42.67 -23.12 -36.85
N GLU A 496 -42.83 -24.25 -37.54
CA GLU A 496 -42.91 -25.55 -36.88
C GLU A 496 -41.59 -25.97 -36.23
N LEU A 497 -40.46 -25.61 -36.83
CA LEU A 497 -39.12 -25.87 -36.29
C LEU A 497 -38.87 -25.08 -35.01
N LEU A 498 -39.38 -23.86 -34.89
CA LEU A 498 -39.31 -23.04 -33.67
C LEU A 498 -40.14 -23.63 -32.51
N ASN A 499 -41.11 -24.50 -32.80
CA ASN A 499 -41.89 -25.22 -31.76
C ASN A 499 -41.17 -26.48 -31.22
N ILE A 500 -39.94 -26.76 -31.71
CA ILE A 500 -39.10 -27.84 -31.21
C ILE A 500 -38.27 -27.36 -30.03
N THR A 501 -38.27 -28.09 -28.95
CA THR A 501 -37.54 -27.77 -27.72
C THR A 501 -36.03 -27.68 -28.01
N GLY A 502 -35.41 -26.54 -27.67
CA GLY A 502 -33.98 -26.29 -27.91
C GLY A 502 -33.66 -25.64 -29.26
N VAL A 503 -34.67 -25.25 -30.04
CA VAL A 503 -34.51 -24.45 -31.27
C VAL A 503 -34.92 -23.00 -30.98
N GLY A 504 -33.93 -22.12 -30.86
CA GLY A 504 -34.16 -20.67 -30.75
C GLY A 504 -34.05 -19.97 -32.09
N GLU A 505 -34.62 -18.77 -32.22
CA GLU A 505 -34.71 -17.98 -33.45
C GLU A 505 -33.36 -17.89 -34.21
N LYS A 506 -32.25 -17.62 -33.49
CA LYS A 506 -30.92 -17.52 -34.08
C LYS A 506 -30.45 -18.83 -34.69
N LYS A 507 -30.73 -19.96 -34.05
CA LYS A 507 -30.36 -21.29 -34.55
C LYS A 507 -31.26 -21.72 -35.71
N ALA A 508 -32.55 -21.42 -35.63
CA ALA A 508 -33.49 -21.65 -36.73
C ALA A 508 -33.11 -20.86 -37.99
N ALA A 509 -32.77 -19.59 -37.86
CA ALA A 509 -32.32 -18.75 -38.98
C ALA A 509 -31.00 -19.27 -39.62
N HIS A 510 -30.09 -19.78 -38.78
CA HIS A 510 -28.75 -20.19 -39.26
C HIS A 510 -28.70 -21.62 -39.80
N TYR A 511 -29.38 -22.55 -39.15
CA TYR A 511 -29.34 -23.99 -39.46
C TYR A 511 -30.68 -24.54 -39.94
N GLY A 512 -31.78 -23.87 -39.69
CA GLY A 512 -33.12 -24.41 -39.86
C GLY A 512 -33.38 -24.90 -41.28
N ARG A 513 -32.98 -24.17 -42.31
CA ARG A 513 -33.18 -24.56 -43.72
C ARG A 513 -32.47 -25.87 -44.10
N ASP A 514 -31.27 -26.12 -43.57
CA ASP A 514 -30.54 -27.35 -43.83
C ASP A 514 -31.21 -28.56 -43.18
N PHE A 515 -31.74 -28.38 -41.96
CA PHE A 515 -32.45 -29.45 -41.25
C PHE A 515 -33.82 -29.73 -41.84
N LEU A 516 -34.60 -28.69 -42.21
CA LEU A 516 -35.90 -28.81 -42.86
C LEU A 516 -35.80 -29.57 -44.18
N ARG A 517 -34.79 -29.23 -45.03
CA ARG A 517 -34.56 -29.93 -46.28
C ARG A 517 -34.31 -31.44 -46.09
N VAL A 518 -33.51 -31.84 -45.10
CA VAL A 518 -33.28 -33.27 -44.83
C VAL A 518 -34.54 -33.94 -44.32
N ILE A 519 -35.35 -33.24 -43.54
CA ILE A 519 -36.63 -33.77 -43.04
C ILE A 519 -37.60 -33.95 -44.23
N GLU A 520 -37.74 -32.96 -45.08
CA GLU A 520 -38.59 -32.97 -46.28
C GLU A 520 -38.19 -34.12 -47.27
N GLU A 521 -36.88 -34.20 -47.63
CA GLU A 521 -36.33 -35.26 -48.48
C GLU A 521 -36.62 -36.67 -47.92
N MET A 522 -36.56 -36.85 -46.60
CA MET A 522 -36.78 -38.16 -45.98
C MET A 522 -38.26 -38.47 -45.78
N VAL A 523 -39.13 -37.46 -45.74
CA VAL A 523 -40.58 -37.63 -45.70
C VAL A 523 -41.12 -37.93 -47.09
N GLU A 524 -40.66 -37.20 -48.12
CA GLU A 524 -41.09 -37.40 -49.53
C GLU A 524 -40.57 -38.71 -50.15
N SER A 525 -39.37 -39.18 -49.76
CA SER A 525 -38.82 -40.45 -50.30
C SER A 525 -39.55 -41.70 -49.81
N ARG A 526 -40.53 -41.58 -48.95
CA ARG A 526 -41.27 -42.67 -48.30
C ARG A 526 -42.81 -42.55 -48.39
N GLY A 527 -43.32 -41.50 -49.07
CA GLY A 527 -44.73 -41.35 -49.50
C GLY A 527 -44.89 -41.94 -50.88
#